data_df036084a2f2694d2d0413099c2486d2
#
_entry.id   df036084a2f2694d2d0413099c2486d2
#
_cell.length_a   1.000
_cell.length_b   1.000
_cell.length_c   1.000
_cell.angle_alpha   90.00
_cell.angle_beta   90.00
_cell.angle_gamma   90.00
#
_symmetry.space_group_name_H-M   'P 1'
#
loop_
_entity.id
_entity.type
_entity.pdbx_description
1 polymer ?
#
loop_
_entity_poly.entity_id
_entity_poly.type
_entity_poly.pdbx_seq_one_letter_code
_entity_poly.pdbx_strand_id
1 'polypeptide(L)'
;MKMETDVNRFRKIVRGKIKDNLKRFISSGELIGRQGNKQVSIPLPRIDLPRFEFGGNQQRGVGQGEGEPGDPVNQGQPQPGEGEAGQNPGEHSMEVDVSLDELAGILGEELGLPRIEDKGKKNITQKKYKYQGVLRNGPESLRNFKRTYKEALKRQISIGDYTQDKPIVIPIKDDKRYRSFRIEEKPEASAAIIYMMDVSGSMGDEQKEIVRLTSFWLNTWLKHNYDNLDTRFIIHDAIAREVDEHTFYHTKESGGTLISSAYKLCEKIITESYPSAEWNIYLFHFSDGDNWSGNDTNECMNLLDSILLPSSNLFSYGQVESRYGSGQFLKDLEKHYGDQNEKVIIHQIKDRDGIMNALRSFLGKGK
;
A
#
# COMPACT_ATOMS: atom_id res chain seq x y z
N MET A 1 27.71 14.26 7.51
CA MET A 1 28.11 13.65 6.23
C MET A 1 28.35 12.13 6.29
N LYS A 2 29.21 11.57 7.17
CA LYS A 2 29.36 10.10 7.29
C LYS A 2 28.08 9.41 7.80
N MET A 3 27.38 9.97 8.77
CA MET A 3 26.16 9.40 9.37
C MET A 3 24.98 9.28 8.37
N GLU A 4 24.80 10.25 7.46
CA GLU A 4 23.74 10.20 6.44
C GLU A 4 24.01 9.13 5.38
N THR A 5 25.27 8.89 5.04
CA THR A 5 25.66 7.80 4.11
C THR A 5 25.41 6.43 4.71
N ASP A 6 25.65 6.24 6.00
CA ASP A 6 25.44 4.98 6.68
C ASP A 6 23.95 4.65 6.86
N VAL A 7 23.13 5.66 7.18
CA VAL A 7 21.67 5.53 7.25
C VAL A 7 21.08 5.17 5.88
N ASN A 8 21.55 5.84 4.80
CA ASN A 8 21.09 5.54 3.45
C ASN A 8 21.51 4.14 2.98
N ARG A 9 22.71 3.69 3.39
CA ARG A 9 23.18 2.33 3.10
C ARG A 9 22.35 1.28 3.85
N PHE A 10 22.07 1.52 5.13
CA PHE A 10 21.21 0.66 5.92
C PHE A 10 19.81 0.54 5.33
N ARG A 11 19.18 1.67 4.97
CA ARG A 11 17.87 1.67 4.28
C ARG A 11 17.89 0.86 2.98
N LYS A 12 18.93 0.96 2.17
CA LYS A 12 19.05 0.16 0.95
C LYS A 12 19.12 -1.35 1.25
N ILE A 13 19.86 -1.75 2.28
CA ILE A 13 19.97 -3.15 2.70
C ILE A 13 18.61 -3.67 3.19
N VAL A 14 17.93 -2.90 4.05
CA VAL A 14 16.59 -3.24 4.57
C VAL A 14 15.60 -3.37 3.41
N ARG A 15 15.57 -2.40 2.48
CA ARG A 15 14.70 -2.44 1.30
C ARG A 15 14.96 -3.67 0.42
N GLY A 16 16.23 -4.03 0.20
CA GLY A 16 16.60 -5.25 -0.53
C GLY A 16 16.06 -6.51 0.16
N LYS A 17 16.23 -6.62 1.48
CA LYS A 17 15.72 -7.76 2.25
C LYS A 17 14.18 -7.85 2.28
N ILE A 18 13.50 -6.70 2.34
CA ILE A 18 12.03 -6.66 2.22
C ILE A 18 11.61 -7.15 0.84
N LYS A 19 12.28 -6.68 -0.23
CA LYS A 19 12.03 -7.09 -1.60
C LYS A 19 12.18 -8.59 -1.80
N ASP A 20 13.28 -9.17 -1.32
CA ASP A 20 13.60 -10.61 -1.41
C ASP A 20 12.55 -11.47 -0.68
N ASN A 21 11.93 -10.95 0.38
CA ASN A 21 10.94 -11.65 1.19
C ASN A 21 9.50 -11.17 0.96
N LEU A 22 9.27 -10.31 -0.04
CA LEU A 22 7.98 -9.65 -0.25
C LEU A 22 6.83 -10.65 -0.41
N LYS A 23 7.04 -11.75 -1.15
CA LYS A 23 6.04 -12.81 -1.32
C LYS A 23 5.58 -13.38 0.02
N ARG A 24 6.51 -13.61 0.95
CA ARG A 24 6.21 -14.12 2.30
C ARG A 24 5.41 -13.11 3.12
N PHE A 25 5.72 -11.81 2.99
CA PHE A 25 4.97 -10.76 3.70
C PHE A 25 3.56 -10.57 3.14
N ILE A 26 3.40 -10.69 1.81
CA ILE A 26 2.08 -10.60 1.16
C ILE A 26 1.18 -11.74 1.61
N SER A 27 1.70 -12.95 1.76
CA SER A 27 0.94 -14.12 2.18
C SER A 27 0.75 -14.25 3.71
N SER A 28 1.44 -13.43 4.53
CA SER A 28 1.24 -13.43 5.98
C SER A 28 0.12 -12.48 6.40
N GLY A 29 -0.85 -12.98 7.17
CA GLY A 29 -1.98 -12.16 7.67
C GLY A 29 -1.62 -11.19 8.80
N GLU A 30 -0.37 -11.19 9.29
CA GLU A 30 0.06 -10.40 10.44
C GLU A 30 -0.04 -8.88 10.22
N LEU A 31 0.03 -8.43 8.97
CA LEU A 31 -0.01 -7.02 8.60
C LEU A 31 -1.40 -6.39 8.72
N ILE A 32 -2.47 -7.17 8.54
CA ILE A 32 -3.86 -6.68 8.63
C ILE A 32 -4.22 -6.28 10.06
N GLY A 33 -3.74 -7.01 11.06
CA GLY A 33 -4.03 -6.77 12.47
C GLY A 33 -3.47 -5.43 13.01
N ARG A 34 -2.58 -4.76 12.28
CA ARG A 34 -1.91 -3.52 12.69
C ARG A 34 -2.39 -2.27 11.94
N GLN A 35 -3.54 -2.34 11.29
CA GLN A 35 -4.08 -1.31 10.38
C GLN A 35 -4.37 0.06 11.01
N GLY A 36 -4.19 0.27 12.31
CA GLY A 36 -4.33 1.58 12.96
C GLY A 36 -3.06 2.45 12.98
N ASN A 37 -1.90 1.88 12.65
CA ASN A 37 -0.61 2.57 12.64
C ASN A 37 -0.09 2.75 11.21
N LYS A 38 0.33 3.97 10.87
CA LYS A 38 1.00 4.26 9.58
C LYS A 38 2.33 3.53 9.37
N GLN A 39 2.79 2.78 10.37
CA GLN A 39 4.01 2.00 10.36
C GLN A 39 3.69 0.54 10.69
N VAL A 40 4.34 -0.37 9.99
CA VAL A 40 4.24 -1.81 10.18
C VAL A 40 5.61 -2.34 10.54
N SER A 41 5.68 -3.12 11.62
CA SER A 41 6.90 -3.82 12.04
C SER A 41 7.05 -5.10 11.22
N ILE A 42 8.15 -5.19 10.48
CA ILE A 42 8.45 -6.35 9.62
C ILE A 42 9.61 -7.12 10.25
N PRO A 43 9.44 -8.41 10.58
CA PRO A 43 10.54 -9.26 11.01
C PRO A 43 11.47 -9.55 9.83
N LEU A 44 12.69 -9.04 9.86
CA LEU A 44 13.70 -9.33 8.85
C LEU A 44 14.55 -10.51 9.29
N PRO A 45 14.86 -11.46 8.39
CA PRO A 45 15.88 -12.46 8.66
C PRO A 45 17.23 -11.76 8.88
N ARG A 46 18.08 -12.38 9.69
CA ARG A 46 19.39 -11.85 10.12
C ARG A 46 20.10 -11.08 9.02
N ILE A 47 20.38 -9.81 9.28
CA ILE A 47 21.24 -9.00 8.41
C ILE A 47 22.67 -9.31 8.81
N ASP A 48 23.36 -10.08 8.01
CA ASP A 48 24.82 -10.22 8.14
C ASP A 48 25.43 -8.88 7.72
N LEU A 49 25.73 -8.07 8.72
CA LEU A 49 26.50 -6.86 8.49
C LEU A 49 27.91 -7.31 8.05
N PRO A 50 28.40 -6.86 6.89
CA PRO A 50 29.76 -7.18 6.47
C PRO A 50 30.71 -6.68 7.57
N ARG A 51 31.38 -7.61 8.26
CA ARG A 51 32.46 -7.27 9.16
C ARG A 51 33.60 -6.79 8.28
N PHE A 52 33.91 -5.51 8.38
CA PHE A 52 35.13 -4.98 7.81
C PHE A 52 36.27 -5.52 8.70
N GLU A 53 36.92 -6.58 8.28
CA GLU A 53 38.23 -6.94 8.81
C GLU A 53 39.21 -5.93 8.23
N PHE A 54 39.67 -5.00 9.07
CA PHE A 54 40.85 -4.23 8.74
C PHE A 54 41.98 -5.27 8.60
N GLY A 55 42.53 -5.37 7.41
CA GLY A 55 43.69 -6.22 7.13
C GLY A 55 44.85 -5.78 8.03
N GLY A 56 44.88 -6.34 9.20
CA GLY A 56 46.01 -6.27 10.12
C GLY A 56 46.85 -7.52 9.91
N ASN A 57 48.09 -7.27 9.58
CA ASN A 57 49.21 -8.18 9.47
C ASN A 57 48.98 -9.62 9.96
N GLN A 58 49.31 -10.53 9.07
CA GLN A 58 49.50 -11.95 9.30
C GLN A 58 50.29 -12.20 10.61
N GLN A 59 49.58 -12.51 11.67
CA GLN A 59 50.17 -13.33 12.74
C GLN A 59 49.42 -14.64 12.75
N ARG A 60 50.08 -15.67 12.24
CA ARG A 60 49.69 -17.08 12.30
C ARG A 60 49.42 -17.45 13.79
N GLY A 61 48.16 -17.62 14.13
CA GLY A 61 47.77 -18.29 15.35
C GLY A 61 48.05 -19.80 15.21
N VAL A 62 48.80 -20.33 16.13
CA VAL A 62 49.07 -21.77 16.22
C VAL A 62 47.84 -22.41 16.84
N GLY A 63 47.04 -23.11 16.06
CA GLY A 63 45.97 -23.97 16.57
C GLY A 63 46.55 -25.27 17.10
N GLN A 64 46.33 -25.61 18.36
CA GLN A 64 46.54 -26.94 18.88
C GLN A 64 45.31 -27.81 18.51
N GLY A 65 45.45 -28.66 17.53
CA GLY A 65 44.54 -29.72 17.16
C GLY A 65 45.28 -30.73 16.28
N GLU A 66 45.00 -32.02 16.43
CA GLU A 66 45.55 -33.11 15.65
C GLU A 66 44.97 -33.07 14.23
N GLY A 67 45.64 -32.39 13.31
CA GLY A 67 45.36 -32.33 11.87
C GLY A 67 46.60 -31.90 11.08
N GLU A 68 46.80 -32.40 9.86
CA GLU A 68 47.93 -32.02 9.04
C GLU A 68 47.80 -30.56 8.53
N PRO A 69 48.92 -29.84 8.33
CA PRO A 69 48.90 -28.45 7.88
C PRO A 69 48.36 -28.35 6.47
N GLY A 70 47.10 -27.83 6.35
CA GLY A 70 46.42 -27.62 5.08
C GLY A 70 44.97 -28.07 5.04
N ASP A 71 44.49 -28.77 6.05
CA ASP A 71 43.11 -29.21 6.10
C ASP A 71 42.14 -28.05 6.39
N PRO A 72 41.06 -27.84 5.60
CA PRO A 72 40.10 -26.84 5.85
C PRO A 72 39.29 -27.19 7.10
N VAL A 73 39.25 -26.31 8.08
CA VAL A 73 38.37 -26.41 9.24
C VAL A 73 36.91 -26.40 8.74
N ASN A 74 36.26 -27.51 9.00
CA ASN A 74 34.92 -27.87 8.55
C ASN A 74 33.93 -26.71 8.73
N GLN A 75 33.43 -26.15 7.64
CA GLN A 75 32.25 -25.32 7.61
C GLN A 75 31.05 -26.26 7.79
N GLY A 76 30.50 -26.28 9.01
CA GLY A 76 29.26 -26.96 9.30
C GLY A 76 28.15 -26.45 8.39
N GLN A 77 27.60 -27.32 7.56
CA GLN A 77 26.40 -27.04 6.79
C GLN A 77 25.24 -26.81 7.77
N PRO A 78 24.42 -25.78 7.57
CA PRO A 78 23.18 -25.62 8.34
C PRO A 78 22.23 -26.73 7.91
N GLN A 79 21.90 -27.64 8.81
CA GLN A 79 20.77 -28.54 8.67
C GLN A 79 19.46 -27.81 8.99
N PRO A 80 18.39 -27.94 8.17
CA PRO A 80 17.07 -27.46 8.55
C PRO A 80 16.57 -28.31 9.74
N GLY A 81 16.31 -27.66 10.87
CA GLY A 81 15.74 -28.30 12.05
C GLY A 81 14.25 -28.52 11.88
N GLU A 82 13.80 -29.77 11.76
CA GLU A 82 12.46 -30.19 12.09
C GLU A 82 12.40 -30.52 13.59
N GLY A 83 11.61 -29.73 14.32
CA GLY A 83 10.85 -30.05 15.49
C GLY A 83 11.42 -30.95 16.60
N GLU A 84 12.35 -30.41 17.42
CA GLU A 84 12.45 -30.69 18.86
C GLU A 84 13.11 -29.46 19.51
N ALA A 85 12.65 -29.11 20.73
CA ALA A 85 13.18 -27.96 21.48
C ALA A 85 14.70 -28.13 21.71
N GLY A 86 15.49 -27.60 20.78
CA GLY A 86 16.95 -27.62 20.85
C GLY A 86 17.47 -26.51 21.76
N GLN A 87 18.60 -26.77 22.45
CA GLN A 87 19.32 -25.82 23.32
C GLN A 87 20.03 -24.68 22.53
N ASN A 88 19.73 -24.49 21.25
CA ASN A 88 20.30 -23.38 20.48
C ASN A 88 19.48 -22.10 20.74
N PRO A 89 20.16 -20.96 20.96
CA PRO A 89 19.46 -19.68 21.11
C PRO A 89 18.66 -19.43 19.84
N GLY A 90 17.34 -19.16 20.00
CA GLY A 90 16.46 -18.84 18.89
C GLY A 90 17.01 -17.71 18.04
N GLU A 91 16.82 -17.79 16.72
CA GLU A 91 17.17 -16.72 15.81
C GLU A 91 16.39 -15.47 16.21
N HIS A 92 17.07 -14.46 16.72
CA HIS A 92 16.49 -13.16 16.97
C HIS A 92 16.26 -12.47 15.62
N SER A 93 15.01 -12.46 15.16
CA SER A 93 14.62 -11.63 14.00
C SER A 93 14.68 -10.17 14.42
N MET A 94 15.34 -9.33 13.61
CA MET A 94 15.31 -7.88 13.80
C MET A 94 13.99 -7.37 13.27
N GLU A 95 13.19 -6.69 14.10
CA GLU A 95 11.99 -6.00 13.64
C GLU A 95 12.38 -4.61 13.14
N VAL A 96 11.91 -4.25 11.96
CA VAL A 96 12.12 -2.92 11.37
C VAL A 96 10.76 -2.30 11.07
N ASP A 97 10.55 -1.08 11.56
CA ASP A 97 9.35 -0.32 11.27
C ASP A 97 9.44 0.29 9.87
N VAL A 98 8.49 -0.07 9.01
CA VAL A 98 8.38 0.40 7.63
C VAL A 98 7.03 1.06 7.44
N SER A 99 6.98 2.18 6.71
CA SER A 99 5.71 2.83 6.40
C SER A 99 4.96 2.04 5.32
N LEU A 100 3.62 2.10 5.35
CA LEU A 100 2.79 1.50 4.31
C LEU A 100 3.10 2.08 2.92
N ASP A 101 3.44 3.38 2.84
CA ASP A 101 3.85 4.04 1.59
C ASP A 101 5.15 3.45 1.02
N GLU A 102 6.12 3.15 1.88
CA GLU A 102 7.37 2.53 1.45
C GLU A 102 7.14 1.09 0.97
N LEU A 103 6.27 0.33 1.65
CA LEU A 103 5.85 -1.00 1.22
C LEU A 103 5.12 -0.98 -0.12
N ALA A 104 4.20 -0.03 -0.32
CA ALA A 104 3.50 0.15 -1.59
C ALA A 104 4.46 0.47 -2.74
N GLY A 105 5.48 1.31 -2.48
CA GLY A 105 6.53 1.60 -3.45
C GLY A 105 7.37 0.37 -3.81
N ILE A 106 7.74 -0.46 -2.83
CA ILE A 106 8.48 -1.72 -3.07
C ILE A 106 7.61 -2.71 -3.85
N LEU A 107 6.33 -2.82 -3.49
CA LEU A 107 5.35 -3.66 -4.20
C LEU A 107 5.24 -3.25 -5.68
N GLY A 108 5.08 -1.96 -5.95
CA GLY A 108 4.98 -1.43 -7.30
C GLY A 108 6.22 -1.71 -8.15
N GLU A 109 7.42 -1.57 -7.57
CA GLU A 109 8.67 -1.89 -8.26
C GLU A 109 8.81 -3.38 -8.55
N GLU A 110 8.45 -4.25 -7.61
CA GLU A 110 8.59 -5.71 -7.76
C GLU A 110 7.61 -6.29 -8.75
N LEU A 111 6.37 -5.80 -8.72
CA LEU A 111 5.33 -6.23 -9.65
C LEU A 111 5.46 -5.58 -11.03
N GLY A 112 6.32 -4.56 -11.19
CA GLY A 112 6.44 -3.79 -12.43
C GLY A 112 5.14 -3.08 -12.78
N LEU A 113 4.41 -2.60 -11.76
CA LEU A 113 3.10 -1.99 -11.95
C LEU A 113 3.22 -0.65 -12.69
N PRO A 114 2.28 -0.35 -13.60
CA PRO A 114 2.28 0.90 -14.32
C PRO A 114 2.05 2.07 -13.35
N ARG A 115 2.63 3.22 -13.67
CA ARG A 115 2.22 4.46 -13.02
C ARG A 115 0.81 4.78 -13.49
N ILE A 116 -0.11 4.90 -12.54
CA ILE A 116 -1.48 5.29 -12.87
C ILE A 116 -1.44 6.73 -13.35
N GLU A 117 -1.86 6.94 -14.60
CA GLU A 117 -2.06 8.28 -15.14
C GLU A 117 -3.36 8.85 -14.59
N ASP A 118 -3.30 10.12 -14.16
CA ASP A 118 -4.48 10.87 -13.73
C ASP A 118 -5.42 11.08 -14.93
N LYS A 119 -6.38 10.17 -15.12
CA LYS A 119 -7.43 10.31 -16.15
C LYS A 119 -8.57 11.24 -15.73
N GLY A 120 -8.49 11.83 -14.54
CA GLY A 120 -9.47 12.79 -14.05
C GLY A 120 -9.54 14.01 -14.96
N LYS A 121 -10.76 14.51 -15.25
CA LYS A 121 -10.95 15.79 -15.92
C LYS A 121 -10.17 16.85 -15.13
N LYS A 122 -9.34 17.63 -15.83
CA LYS A 122 -8.53 18.75 -15.33
C LYS A 122 -9.30 19.84 -14.56
N ASN A 123 -10.56 19.62 -14.21
CA ASN A 123 -11.47 20.62 -13.69
C ASN A 123 -11.69 20.60 -12.18
N ILE A 124 -11.28 19.55 -11.48
CA ILE A 124 -11.27 19.55 -10.01
C ILE A 124 -9.88 19.97 -9.59
N THR A 125 -9.71 21.25 -9.32
CA THR A 125 -8.45 21.82 -8.86
C THR A 125 -8.52 22.05 -7.36
N GLN A 126 -7.72 21.27 -6.62
CA GLN A 126 -7.49 21.59 -5.21
C GLN A 126 -6.53 22.76 -5.10
N LYS A 127 -6.95 23.83 -4.43
CA LYS A 127 -6.10 24.98 -4.11
C LYS A 127 -5.18 24.62 -2.96
N LYS A 128 -3.95 24.22 -3.25
CA LYS A 128 -2.93 23.94 -2.23
C LYS A 128 -2.09 25.20 -2.00
N TYR A 129 -2.08 25.68 -0.75
CA TYR A 129 -1.24 26.82 -0.37
C TYR A 129 0.19 26.35 -0.13
N LYS A 130 1.11 26.67 -1.06
CA LYS A 130 2.52 26.35 -0.92
C LYS A 130 3.30 27.58 -0.46
N TYR A 131 4.10 27.40 0.57
CA TYR A 131 4.98 28.46 1.06
C TYR A 131 5.99 28.85 -0.03
N GLN A 132 5.96 30.12 -0.47
CA GLN A 132 6.81 30.60 -1.56
C GLN A 132 7.98 31.43 -1.06
N GLY A 133 7.80 32.18 0.03
CA GLY A 133 8.84 33.07 0.50
C GLY A 133 8.37 34.06 1.57
N VAL A 134 9.08 35.17 1.66
CA VAL A 134 8.82 36.22 2.64
C VAL A 134 8.72 37.57 1.93
N LEU A 135 7.63 38.27 2.19
CA LEU A 135 7.34 39.61 1.68
C LEU A 135 7.56 40.65 2.79
N ARG A 136 7.76 41.91 2.37
CA ARG A 136 7.83 43.06 3.30
C ARG A 136 6.45 43.55 3.75
N ASN A 137 5.42 43.27 2.97
CA ASN A 137 4.03 43.66 3.27
C ASN A 137 3.14 42.41 3.29
N GLY A 138 2.16 42.41 4.20
CA GLY A 138 1.19 41.31 4.34
C GLY A 138 0.33 41.50 5.57
N PRO A 139 -0.72 40.66 5.73
CA PRO A 139 -1.56 40.66 6.90
C PRO A 139 -0.78 40.23 8.16
N GLU A 140 -1.10 40.82 9.29
CA GLU A 140 -0.40 40.57 10.57
C GLU A 140 -0.49 39.11 11.00
N SER A 141 -1.55 38.36 10.62
CA SER A 141 -1.70 36.93 10.87
C SER A 141 -0.60 36.07 10.22
N LEU A 142 0.00 36.55 9.13
CA LEU A 142 1.07 35.88 8.41
C LEU A 142 2.47 36.38 8.78
N ARG A 143 2.59 37.21 9.82
CA ARG A 143 3.87 37.77 10.23
C ARG A 143 4.85 36.67 10.67
N ASN A 144 6.04 36.70 10.07
CA ASN A 144 7.15 35.83 10.44
C ASN A 144 7.99 36.51 11.54
N PHE A 145 7.65 36.23 12.80
CA PHE A 145 8.34 36.82 13.95
C PHE A 145 9.84 36.62 13.90
N LYS A 146 10.32 35.40 13.67
CA LYS A 146 11.77 35.09 13.65
C LYS A 146 12.53 35.95 12.63
N ARG A 147 12.01 36.12 11.41
CA ARG A 147 12.64 36.97 10.40
C ARG A 147 12.48 38.45 10.69
N THR A 148 11.34 38.89 11.20
CA THR A 148 11.11 40.27 11.62
C THR A 148 12.12 40.69 12.69
N TYR A 149 12.30 39.88 13.74
CA TYR A 149 13.29 40.17 14.79
C TYR A 149 14.72 40.11 14.27
N LYS A 150 15.05 39.21 13.37
CA LYS A 150 16.38 39.15 12.72
C LYS A 150 16.70 40.44 11.93
N GLU A 151 15.73 41.00 11.20
CA GLU A 151 15.90 42.23 10.47
C GLU A 151 15.99 43.44 11.42
N ALA A 152 15.17 43.47 12.48
CA ALA A 152 15.24 44.52 13.51
C ALA A 152 16.61 44.51 14.21
N LEU A 153 17.13 43.32 14.56
CA LEU A 153 18.45 43.18 15.18
C LEU A 153 19.55 43.65 14.24
N LYS A 154 19.51 43.28 12.96
CA LYS A 154 20.47 43.75 11.95
C LYS A 154 20.50 45.27 11.85
N ARG A 155 19.30 45.91 11.78
CA ARG A 155 19.16 47.34 11.72
C ARG A 155 19.74 48.01 12.96
N GLN A 156 19.36 47.56 14.17
CA GLN A 156 19.85 48.15 15.42
C GLN A 156 21.37 48.01 15.60
N ILE A 157 21.96 46.87 15.21
CA ILE A 157 23.42 46.70 15.18
C ILE A 157 24.06 47.70 14.21
N SER A 158 23.48 47.89 12.99
CA SER A 158 24.03 48.80 11.97
C SER A 158 23.96 50.26 12.40
N ILE A 159 22.99 50.64 13.22
CA ILE A 159 22.79 52.03 13.72
C ILE A 159 23.57 52.27 15.03
N GLY A 160 24.05 51.18 15.68
CA GLY A 160 24.72 51.26 17.00
C GLY A 160 23.78 51.29 18.20
N ASP A 161 22.47 51.08 18.00
CA ASP A 161 21.46 51.06 19.08
C ASP A 161 21.47 49.77 19.90
N TYR A 162 22.03 48.69 19.36
CA TYR A 162 22.13 47.41 20.03
C TYR A 162 23.53 47.26 20.67
N THR A 163 23.54 47.19 22.01
CA THR A 163 24.75 46.91 22.79
C THR A 163 24.49 45.73 23.71
N GLN A 164 25.60 45.09 24.20
CA GLN A 164 25.46 43.98 25.16
C GLN A 164 24.81 44.41 26.45
N ASP A 165 24.93 45.68 26.85
CA ASP A 165 24.31 46.25 28.04
C ASP A 165 22.83 46.58 27.87
N LYS A 166 22.35 46.67 26.64
CA LYS A 166 20.93 46.88 26.27
C LYS A 166 20.47 45.91 25.20
N PRO A 167 20.26 44.64 25.53
CA PRO A 167 19.92 43.62 24.54
C PRO A 167 18.41 43.61 24.19
N ILE A 168 17.85 44.80 23.90
CA ILE A 168 16.44 44.95 23.58
C ILE A 168 16.30 45.15 22.07
N VAL A 169 15.59 44.23 21.40
CA VAL A 169 15.30 44.33 19.98
C VAL A 169 13.88 44.82 19.76
N ILE A 170 13.72 46.03 19.20
CA ILE A 170 12.42 46.65 18.92
C ILE A 170 12.21 46.64 17.39
N PRO A 171 11.29 45.79 16.87
CA PRO A 171 10.94 45.83 15.46
C PRO A 171 10.12 47.07 15.10
N ILE A 172 10.49 47.74 14.01
CA ILE A 172 9.71 48.82 13.38
C ILE A 172 8.98 48.26 12.14
N LYS A 173 8.15 49.09 11.49
CA LYS A 173 7.35 48.69 10.33
C LYS A 173 8.20 48.12 9.19
N ASP A 174 9.38 48.68 8.94
CA ASP A 174 10.27 48.25 7.84
C ASP A 174 10.98 46.92 8.09
N ASP A 175 11.07 46.50 9.34
CA ASP A 175 11.63 45.20 9.74
C ASP A 175 10.62 44.05 9.56
N LYS A 176 9.32 44.38 9.43
CA LYS A 176 8.29 43.35 9.35
C LYS A 176 8.47 42.46 8.12
N ARG A 177 8.31 41.17 8.32
CA ARG A 177 8.38 40.14 7.29
C ARG A 177 7.18 39.23 7.42
N TYR A 178 6.53 38.96 6.28
CA TYR A 178 5.28 38.20 6.19
C TYR A 178 5.51 36.94 5.33
N ARG A 179 4.90 35.83 5.73
CA ARG A 179 4.91 34.60 4.93
C ARG A 179 4.09 34.81 3.66
N SER A 180 4.62 34.40 2.53
CA SER A 180 3.93 34.42 1.24
C SER A 180 3.61 33.00 0.83
N PHE A 181 2.38 32.80 0.36
CA PHE A 181 1.91 31.54 -0.19
C PHE A 181 1.55 31.75 -1.66
N ARG A 182 1.88 30.76 -2.47
CA ARG A 182 1.35 30.63 -3.82
C ARG A 182 0.22 29.61 -3.79
N ILE A 183 -0.86 29.89 -4.47
CA ILE A 183 -1.91 28.92 -4.72
C ILE A 183 -1.41 28.08 -5.90
N GLU A 184 -1.09 26.81 -5.65
CA GLU A 184 -0.90 25.82 -6.70
C GLU A 184 -2.23 25.11 -6.89
N GLU A 185 -2.80 25.23 -8.08
CA GLU A 185 -3.92 24.40 -8.51
C GLU A 185 -3.35 23.10 -9.02
N LYS A 186 -3.54 22.01 -8.27
CA LYS A 186 -3.23 20.68 -8.73
C LYS A 186 -4.52 20.04 -9.25
N PRO A 187 -4.50 19.45 -10.46
CA PRO A 187 -5.60 18.59 -10.85
C PRO A 187 -5.66 17.43 -9.87
N GLU A 188 -6.82 17.17 -9.31
CA GLU A 188 -7.05 16.08 -8.38
C GLU A 188 -7.75 14.97 -9.15
N ALA A 189 -7.06 13.83 -9.35
CA ALA A 189 -7.69 12.63 -9.84
C ALA A 189 -8.36 11.95 -8.65
N SER A 190 -9.68 11.92 -8.67
CA SER A 190 -10.46 11.19 -7.68
C SER A 190 -10.67 9.77 -8.16
N ALA A 191 -10.39 8.79 -7.31
CA ALA A 191 -10.65 7.39 -7.59
C ALA A 191 -11.57 6.78 -6.54
N ALA A 192 -12.56 6.02 -6.99
CA ALA A 192 -13.45 5.22 -6.15
C ALA A 192 -13.14 3.74 -6.36
N ILE A 193 -12.91 3.03 -5.27
CA ILE A 193 -12.70 1.59 -5.29
C ILE A 193 -13.83 0.92 -4.56
N ILE A 194 -14.44 -0.07 -5.20
CA ILE A 194 -15.50 -0.86 -4.60
C ILE A 194 -15.04 -2.32 -4.53
N TYR A 195 -14.81 -2.79 -3.31
CA TYR A 195 -14.53 -4.19 -3.03
C TYR A 195 -15.82 -4.94 -2.73
N MET A 196 -16.02 -6.06 -3.41
CA MET A 196 -17.14 -6.96 -3.17
C MET A 196 -16.58 -8.33 -2.76
N MET A 197 -16.97 -8.82 -1.59
CA MET A 197 -16.51 -10.10 -1.07
C MET A 197 -17.71 -11.01 -0.83
N ASP A 198 -17.64 -12.19 -1.42
CA ASP A 198 -18.53 -13.30 -1.13
C ASP A 198 -18.24 -13.83 0.29
N VAL A 199 -19.30 -13.91 1.11
CA VAL A 199 -19.22 -14.46 2.47
C VAL A 199 -20.12 -15.69 2.63
N SER A 200 -20.48 -16.32 1.51
CA SER A 200 -21.30 -17.53 1.47
C SER A 200 -20.69 -18.70 2.23
N GLY A 201 -21.49 -19.75 2.44
CA GLY A 201 -21.09 -20.93 3.20
C GLY A 201 -19.96 -21.76 2.58
N SER A 202 -19.77 -21.67 1.25
CA SER A 202 -18.69 -22.30 0.51
C SER A 202 -17.34 -21.56 0.67
N MET A 203 -17.38 -20.27 1.02
CA MET A 203 -16.22 -19.45 1.35
C MET A 203 -15.76 -19.69 2.79
N GLY A 204 -14.78 -20.57 2.98
CA GLY A 204 -14.17 -20.86 4.28
C GLY A 204 -13.30 -19.70 4.82
N ASP A 205 -12.77 -19.90 6.02
CA ASP A 205 -11.93 -18.88 6.67
C ASP A 205 -10.66 -18.58 5.87
N GLU A 206 -10.05 -19.59 5.26
CA GLU A 206 -8.86 -19.43 4.41
C GLU A 206 -9.14 -18.61 3.16
N GLN A 207 -10.27 -18.87 2.48
CA GLN A 207 -10.71 -18.12 1.30
C GLN A 207 -10.96 -16.66 1.65
N LYS A 208 -11.68 -16.40 2.73
CA LYS A 208 -11.93 -15.04 3.23
C LYS A 208 -10.63 -14.32 3.60
N GLU A 209 -9.66 -15.04 4.16
CA GLU A 209 -8.33 -14.46 4.46
C GLU A 209 -7.55 -14.10 3.20
N ILE A 210 -7.58 -14.95 2.16
CA ILE A 210 -6.96 -14.64 0.85
C ILE A 210 -7.57 -13.37 0.26
N VAL A 211 -8.90 -13.22 0.30
CA VAL A 211 -9.59 -12.02 -0.18
C VAL A 211 -9.16 -10.79 0.61
N ARG A 212 -9.11 -10.87 1.93
CA ARG A 212 -8.70 -9.78 2.81
C ARG A 212 -7.27 -9.33 2.53
N LEU A 213 -6.35 -10.28 2.42
CA LEU A 213 -4.95 -10.00 2.08
C LEU A 213 -4.83 -9.33 0.71
N THR A 214 -5.51 -9.87 -0.30
CA THR A 214 -5.49 -9.31 -1.66
C THR A 214 -6.05 -7.90 -1.65
N SER A 215 -7.21 -7.68 -1.05
CA SER A 215 -7.85 -6.36 -0.94
C SER A 215 -6.99 -5.36 -0.16
N PHE A 216 -6.34 -5.79 0.93
CA PHE A 216 -5.43 -4.95 1.71
C PHE A 216 -4.26 -4.43 0.87
N TRP A 217 -3.60 -5.31 0.11
CA TRP A 217 -2.47 -4.92 -0.73
C TRP A 217 -2.89 -4.06 -1.93
N LEU A 218 -4.02 -4.36 -2.55
CA LEU A 218 -4.63 -3.52 -3.58
C LEU A 218 -4.90 -2.10 -3.05
N ASN A 219 -5.56 -2.01 -1.89
CA ASN A 219 -5.89 -0.74 -1.25
C ASN A 219 -4.63 0.04 -0.85
N THR A 220 -3.62 -0.63 -0.31
CA THR A 220 -2.35 -0.02 0.09
C THR A 220 -1.63 0.59 -1.12
N TRP A 221 -1.55 -0.14 -2.24
CA TRP A 221 -0.91 0.35 -3.45
C TRP A 221 -1.70 1.49 -4.10
N LEU A 222 -3.03 1.37 -4.17
CA LEU A 222 -3.88 2.41 -4.76
C LEU A 222 -3.86 3.70 -3.92
N LYS A 223 -3.88 3.60 -2.60
CA LYS A 223 -3.71 4.76 -1.68
C LYS A 223 -2.37 5.47 -1.84
N HIS A 224 -1.33 4.75 -2.23
CA HIS A 224 -0.02 5.36 -2.51
C HIS A 224 -0.01 6.16 -3.81
N ASN A 225 -0.80 5.74 -4.81
CA ASN A 225 -0.79 6.35 -6.15
C ASN A 225 -1.85 7.43 -6.35
N TYR A 226 -2.93 7.42 -5.56
CA TYR A 226 -4.00 8.41 -5.63
C TYR A 226 -4.02 9.28 -4.38
N ASP A 227 -3.98 10.60 -4.55
CA ASP A 227 -4.09 11.57 -3.44
C ASP A 227 -5.52 11.59 -2.85
N ASN A 228 -6.56 11.37 -3.70
CA ASN A 228 -7.97 11.36 -3.33
C ASN A 228 -8.61 10.03 -3.71
N LEU A 229 -8.62 9.09 -2.78
CA LEU A 229 -9.16 7.76 -2.92
C LEU A 229 -10.31 7.54 -1.95
N ASP A 230 -11.49 7.23 -2.47
CA ASP A 230 -12.62 6.75 -1.67
C ASP A 230 -12.77 5.24 -1.86
N THR A 231 -12.92 4.51 -0.75
CA THR A 231 -13.00 3.05 -0.76
C THR A 231 -14.31 2.61 -0.12
N ARG A 232 -15.07 1.78 -0.83
CA ARG A 232 -16.31 1.17 -0.38
C ARG A 232 -16.16 -0.33 -0.30
N PHE A 233 -16.81 -0.91 0.67
CA PHE A 233 -16.76 -2.34 0.94
C PHE A 233 -18.16 -2.93 0.94
N ILE A 234 -18.35 -3.97 0.15
CA ILE A 234 -19.57 -4.74 0.04
C ILE A 234 -19.26 -6.17 0.46
N ILE A 235 -20.07 -6.73 1.32
CA ILE A 235 -20.14 -8.18 1.55
C ILE A 235 -21.47 -8.69 1.00
N HIS A 236 -21.46 -9.87 0.43
CA HIS A 236 -22.66 -10.49 -0.07
C HIS A 236 -22.72 -11.98 0.23
N ASP A 237 -23.90 -12.42 0.52
CA ASP A 237 -24.37 -13.79 0.52
C ASP A 237 -25.62 -13.88 -0.36
N ALA A 238 -26.77 -14.24 0.15
CA ALA A 238 -28.05 -14.09 -0.54
C ALA A 238 -28.48 -12.61 -0.66
N ILE A 239 -27.93 -11.71 0.17
CA ILE A 239 -28.24 -10.27 0.21
C ILE A 239 -26.93 -9.48 0.36
N ALA A 240 -26.71 -8.50 -0.52
CA ALA A 240 -25.55 -7.64 -0.41
C ALA A 240 -25.76 -6.49 0.60
N ARG A 241 -24.70 -6.16 1.31
CA ARG A 241 -24.66 -5.06 2.29
C ARG A 241 -23.37 -4.27 2.16
N GLU A 242 -23.48 -2.95 2.21
CA GLU A 242 -22.33 -2.08 2.39
C GLU A 242 -21.90 -2.13 3.88
N VAL A 243 -20.60 -2.26 4.10
CA VAL A 243 -20.01 -2.38 5.44
C VAL A 243 -18.80 -1.46 5.56
N ASP A 244 -18.40 -1.18 6.79
CA ASP A 244 -17.15 -0.47 7.04
C ASP A 244 -15.93 -1.37 6.83
N GLU A 245 -14.77 -0.76 6.73
CA GLU A 245 -13.48 -1.43 6.53
C GLU A 245 -13.23 -2.48 7.61
N HIS A 246 -13.53 -2.17 8.87
CA HIS A 246 -13.34 -3.09 9.98
C HIS A 246 -14.21 -4.35 9.82
N THR A 247 -15.49 -4.20 9.52
CA THR A 247 -16.42 -5.33 9.31
C THR A 247 -15.99 -6.18 8.12
N PHE A 248 -15.56 -5.57 7.01
CA PHE A 248 -15.07 -6.30 5.84
C PHE A 248 -13.91 -7.22 6.18
N TYR A 249 -12.94 -6.74 6.95
CA TYR A 249 -11.76 -7.53 7.29
C TYR A 249 -11.99 -8.55 8.44
N HIS A 250 -13.12 -8.47 9.17
CA HIS A 250 -13.34 -9.32 10.35
C HIS A 250 -14.62 -10.16 10.30
N THR A 251 -15.46 -10.01 9.27
CA THR A 251 -16.74 -10.75 9.18
C THR A 251 -16.52 -12.26 9.14
N LYS A 252 -17.39 -12.98 9.85
CA LYS A 252 -17.45 -14.46 9.87
C LYS A 252 -18.82 -14.99 9.40
N GLU A 253 -19.57 -14.14 8.71
CA GLU A 253 -20.89 -14.51 8.23
C GLU A 253 -20.83 -15.65 7.21
N SER A 254 -21.94 -16.39 7.10
CA SER A 254 -22.11 -17.51 6.19
C SER A 254 -23.57 -17.59 5.79
N GLY A 255 -23.84 -17.63 4.49
CA GLY A 255 -25.20 -17.67 3.93
C GLY A 255 -25.26 -18.38 2.58
N GLY A 256 -26.33 -18.18 1.83
CA GLY A 256 -26.43 -18.59 0.43
C GLY A 256 -25.63 -17.65 -0.47
N THR A 257 -25.63 -17.87 -1.81
CA THR A 257 -24.88 -17.04 -2.74
C THR A 257 -25.78 -16.50 -3.83
N LEU A 258 -25.92 -15.17 -3.90
CA LEU A 258 -26.60 -14.46 -4.98
C LEU A 258 -25.71 -13.29 -5.45
N ILE A 259 -24.93 -13.53 -6.48
CA ILE A 259 -23.92 -12.56 -6.97
C ILE A 259 -24.58 -11.28 -7.47
N SER A 260 -25.74 -11.37 -8.15
CA SER A 260 -26.45 -10.19 -8.65
C SER A 260 -26.82 -9.19 -7.55
N SER A 261 -26.99 -9.65 -6.31
CA SER A 261 -27.26 -8.74 -5.17
C SER A 261 -26.11 -7.74 -4.94
N ALA A 262 -24.86 -8.18 -5.07
CA ALA A 262 -23.68 -7.35 -4.94
C ALA A 262 -23.61 -6.33 -6.09
N TYR A 263 -23.89 -6.74 -7.33
CA TYR A 263 -23.82 -5.86 -8.48
C TYR A 263 -24.94 -4.80 -8.47
N LYS A 264 -26.15 -5.14 -8.02
CA LYS A 264 -27.24 -4.17 -7.80
C LYS A 264 -26.87 -3.12 -6.76
N LEU A 265 -26.27 -3.54 -5.66
CA LEU A 265 -25.82 -2.61 -4.63
C LEU A 265 -24.65 -1.75 -5.14
N CYS A 266 -23.72 -2.33 -5.89
CA CYS A 266 -22.62 -1.62 -6.51
C CYS A 266 -23.13 -0.56 -7.51
N GLU A 267 -24.08 -0.90 -8.37
CA GLU A 267 -24.78 0.04 -9.27
C GLU A 267 -25.37 1.23 -8.50
N LYS A 268 -26.10 0.95 -7.41
CA LYS A 268 -26.71 1.99 -6.58
C LYS A 268 -25.65 2.93 -6.01
N ILE A 269 -24.56 2.39 -5.45
CA ILE A 269 -23.46 3.19 -4.87
C ILE A 269 -22.80 4.07 -5.95
N ILE A 270 -22.53 3.51 -7.13
CA ILE A 270 -21.94 4.26 -8.25
C ILE A 270 -22.85 5.40 -8.65
N THR A 271 -24.14 5.11 -8.87
CA THR A 271 -25.12 6.09 -9.36
C THR A 271 -25.34 7.23 -8.37
N GLU A 272 -25.38 6.91 -7.07
CA GLU A 272 -25.64 7.90 -6.01
C GLU A 272 -24.41 8.73 -5.65
N SER A 273 -23.19 8.14 -5.69
CA SER A 273 -22.00 8.75 -5.07
C SER A 273 -20.88 9.08 -6.05
N TYR A 274 -20.78 8.42 -7.21
CA TYR A 274 -19.63 8.51 -8.09
C TYR A 274 -19.98 8.76 -9.56
N PRO A 275 -20.27 10.02 -9.95
CA PRO A 275 -20.46 10.34 -11.36
C PRO A 275 -19.25 9.93 -12.19
N SER A 276 -19.43 9.05 -13.18
CA SER A 276 -18.36 8.49 -14.03
C SER A 276 -17.57 9.54 -14.82
N ALA A 277 -18.13 10.75 -14.94
CA ALA A 277 -17.45 11.89 -15.58
C ALA A 277 -16.36 12.52 -14.69
N GLU A 278 -16.42 12.31 -13.38
CA GLU A 278 -15.56 12.96 -12.37
C GLU A 278 -14.68 11.96 -11.63
N TRP A 279 -15.09 10.70 -11.56
CA TRP A 279 -14.41 9.66 -10.80
C TRP A 279 -13.85 8.57 -11.69
N ASN A 280 -12.66 8.09 -11.37
CA ASN A 280 -12.13 6.82 -11.86
C ASN A 280 -12.66 5.71 -10.96
N ILE A 281 -13.40 4.77 -11.50
CA ILE A 281 -14.09 3.73 -10.73
C ILE A 281 -13.44 2.38 -11.00
N TYR A 282 -13.01 1.71 -9.94
CA TYR A 282 -12.38 0.39 -9.96
C TYR A 282 -13.19 -0.59 -9.14
N LEU A 283 -13.60 -1.68 -9.77
CA LEU A 283 -14.44 -2.70 -9.15
C LEU A 283 -13.63 -3.98 -8.96
N PHE A 284 -13.59 -4.48 -7.73
CA PHE A 284 -12.94 -5.75 -7.39
C PHE A 284 -13.95 -6.68 -6.73
N HIS A 285 -14.22 -7.81 -7.36
CA HIS A 285 -15.12 -8.81 -6.84
C HIS A 285 -14.38 -10.13 -6.60
N PHE A 286 -14.56 -10.71 -5.41
CA PHE A 286 -13.96 -11.97 -4.99
C PHE A 286 -15.02 -12.95 -4.54
N SER A 287 -15.01 -14.14 -5.12
CA SER A 287 -15.93 -15.24 -4.82
C SER A 287 -15.27 -16.58 -5.14
N ASP A 288 -15.80 -17.68 -4.68
CA ASP A 288 -15.42 -19.04 -5.11
C ASP A 288 -16.18 -19.52 -6.36
N GLY A 289 -16.99 -18.63 -6.94
CA GLY A 289 -17.68 -18.84 -8.22
C GLY A 289 -18.93 -19.66 -8.14
N ASP A 290 -19.43 -19.96 -6.94
CA ASP A 290 -20.76 -20.50 -6.78
C ASP A 290 -21.80 -19.39 -6.98
N ASN A 291 -22.86 -19.72 -7.73
CA ASN A 291 -24.00 -18.85 -7.87
C ASN A 291 -25.29 -19.67 -7.82
N TRP A 292 -26.34 -19.12 -7.22
CA TRP A 292 -27.57 -19.84 -6.94
C TRP A 292 -28.24 -20.44 -8.19
N SER A 293 -28.16 -19.74 -9.32
CA SER A 293 -28.79 -20.20 -10.57
C SER A 293 -28.20 -19.54 -11.83
N GLY A 294 -28.35 -20.21 -12.97
CA GLY A 294 -28.00 -19.63 -14.26
C GLY A 294 -28.78 -18.35 -14.62
N ASN A 295 -29.96 -18.17 -14.07
CA ASN A 295 -30.72 -16.92 -14.24
C ASN A 295 -30.04 -15.76 -13.54
N ASP A 296 -29.49 -15.98 -12.35
CA ASP A 296 -28.72 -14.96 -11.64
C ASP A 296 -27.43 -14.60 -12.37
N THR A 297 -26.74 -15.60 -12.93
CA THR A 297 -25.55 -15.37 -13.76
C THR A 297 -25.87 -14.47 -14.96
N ASN A 298 -27.01 -14.73 -15.65
CA ASN A 298 -27.44 -13.89 -16.77
C ASN A 298 -27.77 -12.45 -16.30
N GLU A 299 -28.37 -12.28 -15.14
CA GLU A 299 -28.62 -10.98 -14.54
C GLU A 299 -27.30 -10.26 -14.21
N CYS A 300 -26.32 -10.97 -13.67
CA CYS A 300 -24.97 -10.43 -13.44
C CYS A 300 -24.33 -9.90 -14.74
N MET A 301 -24.37 -10.67 -15.82
CA MET A 301 -23.83 -10.25 -17.11
C MET A 301 -24.55 -9.00 -17.64
N ASN A 302 -25.87 -8.96 -17.53
CA ASN A 302 -26.66 -7.79 -17.95
C ASN A 302 -26.29 -6.54 -17.14
N LEU A 303 -26.11 -6.63 -15.81
CA LEU A 303 -25.70 -5.52 -14.96
C LEU A 303 -24.27 -5.06 -15.27
N LEU A 304 -23.37 -6.00 -15.53
CA LEU A 304 -22.01 -5.68 -15.97
C LEU A 304 -22.01 -4.92 -17.29
N ASP A 305 -22.67 -5.43 -18.30
CA ASP A 305 -22.63 -4.85 -19.66
C ASP A 305 -23.36 -3.50 -19.74
N SER A 306 -24.51 -3.39 -19.08
CA SER A 306 -25.37 -2.21 -19.22
C SER A 306 -24.94 -1.04 -18.34
N ILE A 307 -24.36 -1.28 -17.17
CA ILE A 307 -24.14 -0.25 -16.14
C ILE A 307 -22.72 -0.24 -15.59
N LEU A 308 -22.25 -1.38 -15.08
CA LEU A 308 -21.00 -1.39 -14.31
C LEU A 308 -19.78 -1.13 -15.20
N LEU A 309 -19.64 -1.80 -16.33
CA LEU A 309 -18.52 -1.61 -17.25
C LEU A 309 -18.51 -0.26 -17.96
N PRO A 310 -19.66 0.28 -18.43
CA PRO A 310 -19.70 1.65 -18.96
C PRO A 310 -19.32 2.71 -17.93
N SER A 311 -19.65 2.50 -16.65
CA SER A 311 -19.41 3.47 -15.58
C SER A 311 -18.03 3.32 -14.93
N SER A 312 -17.35 2.19 -15.10
CA SER A 312 -16.06 1.89 -14.49
C SER A 312 -14.89 1.94 -15.47
N ASN A 313 -13.70 2.13 -14.91
CA ASN A 313 -12.44 2.04 -15.64
C ASN A 313 -11.95 0.58 -15.71
N LEU A 314 -12.26 -0.21 -14.69
CA LEU A 314 -11.82 -1.58 -14.55
C LEU A 314 -12.81 -2.38 -13.70
N PHE A 315 -13.09 -3.59 -14.12
CA PHE A 315 -13.75 -4.63 -13.34
C PHE A 315 -12.82 -5.83 -13.22
N SER A 316 -12.50 -6.22 -12.00
CA SER A 316 -11.60 -7.34 -11.71
C SER A 316 -12.34 -8.40 -10.91
N TYR A 317 -12.35 -9.63 -11.42
CA TYR A 317 -12.91 -10.78 -10.76
C TYR A 317 -11.79 -11.72 -10.28
N GLY A 318 -11.72 -11.93 -8.98
CA GLY A 318 -10.80 -12.85 -8.32
C GLY A 318 -11.51 -14.12 -7.87
N GLN A 319 -11.33 -15.21 -8.62
CA GLN A 319 -11.82 -16.52 -8.25
C GLN A 319 -10.93 -17.11 -7.16
N VAL A 320 -11.44 -17.27 -5.95
CA VAL A 320 -10.71 -17.96 -4.89
C VAL A 320 -11.06 -19.43 -4.90
N GLU A 321 -10.04 -20.31 -4.95
CA GLU A 321 -10.26 -21.74 -4.98
C GLU A 321 -10.79 -22.23 -3.62
N SER A 322 -11.93 -22.91 -3.64
CA SER A 322 -12.58 -23.50 -2.47
C SER A 322 -12.87 -24.97 -2.73
N ARG A 323 -12.93 -25.77 -1.65
CA ARG A 323 -13.29 -27.20 -1.75
C ARG A 323 -14.71 -27.43 -2.26
N TYR A 324 -15.59 -26.46 -2.03
CA TYR A 324 -17.01 -26.56 -2.29
C TYR A 324 -17.46 -25.67 -3.43
N GLY A 325 -16.62 -24.69 -3.82
CA GLY A 325 -16.90 -23.78 -4.92
C GLY A 325 -16.82 -24.44 -6.27
N SER A 326 -17.80 -24.20 -7.13
CA SER A 326 -17.86 -24.78 -8.48
C SER A 326 -16.93 -24.09 -9.47
N GLY A 327 -16.57 -22.84 -9.21
CA GLY A 327 -15.85 -21.98 -10.14
C GLY A 327 -16.62 -21.74 -11.45
N GLN A 328 -17.92 -21.95 -11.46
CA GLN A 328 -18.73 -21.84 -12.67
C GLN A 328 -18.82 -20.40 -13.15
N PHE A 329 -18.94 -19.45 -12.23
CA PHE A 329 -19.05 -18.02 -12.58
C PHE A 329 -17.81 -17.49 -13.31
N LEU A 330 -16.60 -17.96 -12.93
CA LEU A 330 -15.38 -17.65 -13.68
C LEU A 330 -15.46 -18.11 -15.12
N LYS A 331 -15.89 -19.35 -15.38
CA LYS A 331 -16.04 -19.91 -16.73
C LYS A 331 -17.08 -19.15 -17.56
N ASP A 332 -18.15 -18.71 -16.90
CA ASP A 332 -19.19 -17.93 -17.55
C ASP A 332 -18.69 -16.53 -17.93
N LEU A 333 -17.88 -15.89 -17.06
CA LEU A 333 -17.22 -14.62 -17.37
C LEU A 333 -16.19 -14.77 -18.50
N GLU A 334 -15.35 -15.81 -18.46
CA GLU A 334 -14.37 -16.10 -19.52
C GLU A 334 -15.06 -16.35 -20.86
N LYS A 335 -16.17 -17.09 -20.86
CA LYS A 335 -16.96 -17.35 -22.06
C LYS A 335 -17.61 -16.09 -22.62
N HIS A 336 -18.06 -15.18 -21.74
CA HIS A 336 -18.79 -13.98 -22.16
C HIS A 336 -17.84 -12.87 -22.63
N TYR A 337 -16.75 -12.63 -21.92
CA TYR A 337 -15.82 -11.51 -22.21
C TYR A 337 -14.59 -11.95 -23.00
N GLY A 338 -14.10 -13.18 -22.79
CA GLY A 338 -12.85 -13.67 -23.40
C GLY A 338 -11.65 -12.80 -23.05
N ASP A 339 -10.60 -12.89 -23.87
CA ASP A 339 -9.39 -12.07 -23.74
C ASP A 339 -9.50 -10.67 -24.38
N GLN A 340 -10.65 -10.38 -25.02
CA GLN A 340 -10.80 -9.19 -25.86
C GLN A 340 -11.24 -7.93 -25.09
N ASN A 341 -11.75 -8.09 -23.87
CA ASN A 341 -12.22 -6.95 -23.09
C ASN A 341 -11.11 -6.41 -22.18
N GLU A 342 -10.54 -5.26 -22.53
CA GLU A 342 -9.47 -4.62 -21.76
C GLU A 342 -9.92 -4.17 -20.35
N LYS A 343 -11.22 -3.95 -20.15
CA LYS A 343 -11.77 -3.51 -18.87
C LYS A 343 -12.09 -4.64 -17.89
N VAL A 344 -12.13 -5.89 -18.36
CA VAL A 344 -12.46 -7.05 -17.52
C VAL A 344 -11.20 -7.87 -17.29
N ILE A 345 -10.84 -8.04 -16.03
CA ILE A 345 -9.73 -8.90 -15.63
C ILE A 345 -10.27 -10.04 -14.79
N ILE A 346 -9.94 -11.25 -15.19
CA ILE A 346 -10.33 -12.46 -14.50
C ILE A 346 -9.05 -13.17 -14.04
N HIS A 347 -8.97 -13.54 -12.76
CA HIS A 347 -7.81 -14.24 -12.22
C HIS A 347 -8.22 -15.27 -11.17
N GLN A 348 -7.64 -16.49 -11.25
CA GLN A 348 -7.85 -17.54 -10.26
C GLN A 348 -6.75 -17.49 -9.19
N ILE A 349 -7.15 -17.42 -7.93
CA ILE A 349 -6.28 -17.39 -6.76
C ILE A 349 -6.42 -18.74 -6.05
N LYS A 350 -5.44 -19.62 -6.20
CA LYS A 350 -5.49 -20.98 -5.66
C LYS A 350 -5.22 -21.03 -4.17
N ASP A 351 -4.24 -20.25 -3.74
CA ASP A 351 -3.74 -20.21 -2.37
C ASP A 351 -3.16 -18.83 -2.04
N ARG A 352 -2.64 -18.68 -0.84
CA ARG A 352 -1.99 -17.43 -0.41
C ARG A 352 -0.78 -17.05 -1.26
N ASP A 353 -0.08 -18.02 -1.82
CA ASP A 353 1.07 -17.79 -2.70
C ASP A 353 0.66 -17.22 -4.07
N GLY A 354 -0.60 -17.46 -4.47
CA GLY A 354 -1.20 -16.89 -5.68
C GLY A 354 -1.53 -15.41 -5.59
N ILE A 355 -1.59 -14.82 -4.38
CA ILE A 355 -1.97 -13.41 -4.17
C ILE A 355 -1.08 -12.46 -4.98
N MET A 356 0.23 -12.67 -4.98
CA MET A 356 1.17 -11.81 -5.71
C MET A 356 0.91 -11.79 -7.22
N ASN A 357 0.54 -12.92 -7.81
CA ASN A 357 0.17 -13.02 -9.21
C ASN A 357 -1.18 -12.36 -9.49
N ALA A 358 -2.15 -12.48 -8.58
CA ALA A 358 -3.42 -11.80 -8.66
C ALA A 358 -3.25 -10.27 -8.66
N LEU A 359 -2.43 -9.74 -7.74
CA LEU A 359 -2.10 -8.31 -7.69
C LEU A 359 -1.48 -7.84 -9.02
N ARG A 360 -0.53 -8.60 -9.57
CA ARG A 360 0.08 -8.30 -10.87
C ARG A 360 -0.94 -8.31 -12.00
N SER A 361 -1.87 -9.26 -12.00
CA SER A 361 -2.93 -9.36 -13.00
C SER A 361 -3.89 -8.17 -12.92
N PHE A 362 -4.38 -7.85 -11.71
CA PHE A 362 -5.38 -6.80 -11.50
C PHE A 362 -4.83 -5.39 -11.74
N LEU A 363 -3.57 -5.14 -11.42
CA LEU A 363 -2.94 -3.83 -11.53
C LEU A 363 -2.05 -3.69 -12.77
N GLY A 364 -1.74 -4.78 -13.46
CA GLY A 364 -0.78 -4.80 -14.57
C GLY A 364 -1.35 -4.45 -15.95
N LYS A 365 -2.68 -4.50 -16.13
CA LYS A 365 -3.33 -4.06 -17.39
C LYS A 365 -3.57 -2.55 -17.34
N GLY A 366 -2.60 -1.80 -17.77
CA GLY A 366 -2.64 -0.34 -17.82
C GLY A 366 -1.46 0.22 -18.61
N LYS A 367 -0.78 -0.67 -19.34
CA LYS A 367 0.31 -0.29 -20.25
C LYS A 367 -0.22 0.05 -21.62
#